data_fc665066d016ac02777b9149387a7955
#
_entry.id   fc665066d016ac02777b9149387a7955
#
_cell.length_a   1.000
_cell.length_b   1.000
_cell.length_c   1.000
_cell.angle_alpha   90.00
_cell.angle_beta   90.00
_cell.angle_gamma   90.00
#
_symmetry.space_group_name_H-M   'P 1'
#
loop_
_entity.id
_entity.type
_entity.pdbx_description
1 polymer ?
#
loop_
_entity_poly.entity_id
_entity_poly.type
_entity_poly.pdbx_seq_one_letter_code
_entity_poly.pdbx_strand_id
1 'polypeptide(L)'
;GWNAPEYEQMGLWPGETFYASRYEFASEYLSILNDLWTTGRSDRKSQFWNLNDCYCLPMPDYPIPIVSAGQSPAGVEFCDQHADQRLVIGQPKVLDQLELRQKSGSLRKYQTYILLHMIVEKTDEKAKQVGEEIIRKADKVAIANMISSAQLDSNKGGSSEGVKISLDRPLEEGNSAFTAIPVIHGSPATVAMKLDAMAEKTGADGFMFSWNDFEVGIRAFGQEVLPRLTCV
;
A
#
# COMPACT_ATOMS: atom_id res chain seq x y z
N GLY A 1 -6.02 -9.04 -8.39
CA GLY A 1 -4.60 -9.11 -8.72
C GLY A 1 -4.34 -8.75 -10.18
N TRP A 2 -3.11 -8.51 -10.51
CA TRP A 2 -2.66 -8.09 -11.85
C TRP A 2 -1.80 -9.18 -12.55
N ASN A 3 -1.43 -10.24 -11.83
CA ASN A 3 -0.52 -11.25 -12.35
C ASN A 3 -1.30 -12.41 -13.00
N ALA A 4 -1.68 -12.25 -14.27
CA ALA A 4 -2.42 -13.27 -15.01
C ALA A 4 -1.76 -14.67 -14.96
N PRO A 5 -0.43 -14.83 -15.11
CA PRO A 5 0.22 -16.14 -15.04
C PRO A 5 -0.01 -16.90 -13.72
N GLU A 6 -0.13 -16.19 -12.58
CA GLU A 6 -0.43 -16.85 -11.29
C GLU A 6 -1.83 -17.48 -11.30
N TYR A 7 -2.81 -16.80 -11.90
CA TYR A 7 -4.17 -17.32 -12.03
C TYR A 7 -4.25 -18.43 -13.08
N GLU A 8 -3.53 -18.28 -14.18
CA GLU A 8 -3.49 -19.28 -15.27
C GLU A 8 -2.93 -20.62 -14.79
N GLN A 9 -1.89 -20.62 -13.95
CA GLN A 9 -1.33 -21.84 -13.33
C GLN A 9 -2.37 -22.62 -12.53
N MET A 10 -3.34 -21.93 -11.94
CA MET A 10 -4.41 -22.54 -11.15
C MET A 10 -5.67 -22.81 -11.98
N GLY A 11 -5.66 -22.47 -13.28
CA GLY A 11 -6.86 -22.52 -14.12
C GLY A 11 -7.95 -21.54 -13.74
N LEU A 12 -7.59 -20.46 -13.03
CA LEU A 12 -8.53 -19.50 -12.46
C LEU A 12 -8.52 -18.14 -13.16
N TRP A 13 -7.78 -17.97 -14.25
CA TRP A 13 -7.78 -16.70 -14.95
C TRP A 13 -9.14 -16.45 -15.61
N PRO A 14 -9.91 -15.45 -15.15
CA PRO A 14 -11.28 -15.21 -15.61
C PRO A 14 -11.34 -14.44 -16.95
N GLY A 15 -10.18 -14.10 -17.53
CA GLY A 15 -10.07 -13.37 -18.79
C GLY A 15 -10.02 -11.86 -18.66
N GLU A 16 -9.62 -11.21 -19.75
CA GLU A 16 -9.41 -9.76 -19.81
C GLU A 16 -10.69 -8.95 -19.55
N THR A 17 -11.84 -9.44 -19.97
CA THR A 17 -13.13 -8.76 -19.76
C THR A 17 -13.46 -8.65 -18.26
N PHE A 18 -13.26 -9.72 -17.51
CA PHE A 18 -13.44 -9.67 -16.05
C PHE A 18 -12.40 -8.76 -15.39
N TYR A 19 -11.16 -8.83 -15.86
CA TYR A 19 -10.10 -7.97 -15.33
C TYR A 19 -10.40 -6.49 -15.54
N ALA A 20 -10.96 -6.11 -16.69
CA ALA A 20 -11.41 -4.74 -16.94
C ALA A 20 -12.51 -4.28 -15.96
N SER A 21 -13.43 -5.19 -15.60
CA SER A 21 -14.57 -4.92 -14.71
C SER A 21 -14.26 -5.16 -13.22
N ARG A 22 -12.99 -5.40 -12.83
CA ARG A 22 -12.65 -5.80 -11.46
C ARG A 22 -13.05 -4.81 -10.37
N TYR A 23 -13.10 -3.52 -10.67
CA TYR A 23 -13.57 -2.50 -9.71
C TYR A 23 -15.09 -2.44 -9.60
N GLU A 24 -15.82 -2.74 -10.69
CA GLU A 24 -17.28 -2.94 -10.63
C GLU A 24 -17.60 -4.16 -9.76
N PHE A 25 -16.93 -5.28 -10.02
CA PHE A 25 -17.02 -6.48 -9.17
C PHE A 25 -16.74 -6.17 -7.71
N ALA A 26 -15.66 -5.42 -7.42
CA ALA A 26 -15.28 -5.06 -6.06
C ALA A 26 -16.32 -4.13 -5.39
N SER A 27 -16.92 -3.20 -6.12
CA SER A 27 -17.99 -2.31 -5.62
C SER A 27 -19.24 -3.09 -5.25
N GLU A 28 -19.64 -4.05 -6.09
CA GLU A 28 -20.78 -4.92 -5.78
C GLU A 28 -20.47 -5.84 -4.59
N TYR A 29 -19.25 -6.38 -4.53
CA TYR A 29 -18.80 -7.19 -3.38
C TYR A 29 -18.87 -6.40 -2.07
N LEU A 30 -18.38 -5.17 -2.04
CA LEU A 30 -18.50 -4.31 -0.85
C LEU A 30 -19.94 -4.01 -0.49
N SER A 31 -20.81 -3.84 -1.48
CA SER A 31 -22.25 -3.66 -1.22
C SER A 31 -22.88 -4.88 -0.54
N ILE A 32 -22.47 -6.10 -0.95
CA ILE A 32 -22.89 -7.33 -0.29
C ILE A 32 -22.35 -7.41 1.14
N LEU A 33 -21.06 -7.10 1.35
CA LEU A 33 -20.47 -7.09 2.70
C LEU A 33 -21.21 -6.09 3.60
N ASN A 34 -21.53 -4.91 3.09
CA ASN A 34 -22.28 -3.91 3.86
C ASN A 34 -23.69 -4.42 4.26
N ASP A 35 -24.42 -5.08 3.35
CA ASP A 35 -25.68 -5.71 3.71
C ASP A 35 -25.49 -6.73 4.83
N LEU A 36 -24.50 -7.63 4.68
CA LEU A 36 -24.21 -8.71 5.64
C LEU A 36 -23.80 -8.16 7.01
N TRP A 37 -23.02 -7.08 7.04
CA TRP A 37 -22.56 -6.47 8.28
C TRP A 37 -23.63 -5.61 8.98
N THR A 38 -24.59 -5.08 8.23
CA THR A 38 -25.63 -4.20 8.79
C THR A 38 -26.93 -4.92 9.08
N THR A 39 -27.28 -5.94 8.28
CA THR A 39 -28.56 -6.67 8.40
C THR A 39 -28.39 -8.17 8.65
N GLY A 40 -27.17 -8.68 8.57
CA GLY A 40 -26.86 -10.12 8.67
C GLY A 40 -27.23 -10.92 7.42
N ARG A 41 -27.79 -10.29 6.37
CA ARG A 41 -28.37 -10.98 5.21
C ARG A 41 -28.19 -10.19 3.93
N SER A 42 -28.05 -10.90 2.79
CA SER A 42 -28.10 -10.31 1.44
C SER A 42 -28.71 -11.26 0.44
N ASP A 43 -29.58 -10.72 -0.42
CA ASP A 43 -30.23 -11.41 -1.56
C ASP A 43 -29.88 -10.73 -2.89
N ARG A 44 -28.74 -10.00 -2.96
CA ARG A 44 -28.37 -9.24 -4.15
C ARG A 44 -28.19 -10.11 -5.38
N LYS A 45 -28.68 -9.60 -6.50
CA LYS A 45 -28.54 -10.19 -7.82
C LYS A 45 -28.00 -9.14 -8.78
N SER A 46 -26.96 -9.51 -9.51
CA SER A 46 -26.27 -8.65 -10.46
C SER A 46 -25.61 -9.48 -11.56
N GLN A 47 -24.80 -8.85 -12.39
CA GLN A 47 -24.01 -9.58 -13.39
C GLN A 47 -22.92 -10.47 -12.77
N PHE A 48 -22.44 -10.18 -11.55
CA PHE A 48 -21.38 -10.94 -10.88
C PHE A 48 -21.92 -11.85 -9.78
N TRP A 49 -23.05 -11.55 -9.18
CA TRP A 49 -23.56 -12.19 -7.99
C TRP A 49 -25.01 -12.63 -8.13
N ASN A 50 -25.33 -13.79 -7.64
CA ASN A 50 -26.69 -14.30 -7.58
C ASN A 50 -26.91 -14.95 -6.21
N LEU A 51 -27.04 -14.11 -5.19
CA LEU A 51 -27.23 -14.56 -3.82
C LEU A 51 -28.68 -14.98 -3.60
N ASN A 52 -28.88 -15.97 -2.80
CA ASN A 52 -30.19 -16.46 -2.37
C ASN A 52 -30.13 -16.75 -0.88
N ASP A 53 -30.69 -15.85 -0.08
CA ASP A 53 -30.75 -15.97 1.36
C ASP A 53 -29.36 -16.16 2.01
N CYS A 54 -28.39 -15.32 1.63
CA CYS A 54 -27.04 -15.40 2.13
C CYS A 54 -26.95 -14.74 3.50
N TYR A 55 -26.43 -15.47 4.50
CA TYR A 55 -26.27 -15.01 5.87
C TYR A 55 -24.80 -14.84 6.26
N CYS A 56 -24.55 -13.86 7.14
CA CYS A 56 -23.27 -13.72 7.85
C CYS A 56 -23.54 -13.35 9.32
N LEU A 57 -23.35 -14.31 10.20
CA LEU A 57 -23.59 -14.12 11.64
C LEU A 57 -22.38 -14.68 12.44
N PRO A 58 -22.03 -14.05 13.58
CA PRO A 58 -22.64 -12.83 14.13
C PRO A 58 -22.32 -11.58 13.30
N MET A 59 -23.21 -10.59 13.35
CA MET A 59 -22.91 -9.27 12.78
C MET A 59 -21.85 -8.56 13.63
N PRO A 60 -21.02 -7.67 13.04
CA PRO A 60 -20.08 -6.86 13.79
C PRO A 60 -20.82 -5.85 14.69
N ASP A 61 -20.31 -5.65 15.91
CA ASP A 61 -20.86 -4.65 16.84
C ASP A 61 -20.56 -3.20 16.42
N TYR A 62 -19.55 -3.02 15.56
CA TYR A 62 -19.08 -1.72 15.09
C TYR A 62 -18.87 -1.75 13.57
N PRO A 63 -18.97 -0.59 12.89
CA PRO A 63 -18.64 -0.48 11.47
C PRO A 63 -17.22 -0.97 11.20
N ILE A 64 -17.04 -1.80 10.18
CA ILE A 64 -15.73 -2.30 9.75
C ILE A 64 -15.16 -1.31 8.73
N PRO A 65 -14.02 -0.64 9.03
CA PRO A 65 -13.42 0.29 8.08
C PRO A 65 -12.86 -0.43 6.86
N ILE A 66 -13.08 0.16 5.69
CA ILE A 66 -12.59 -0.33 4.41
C ILE A 66 -11.23 0.31 4.11
N VAL A 67 -10.19 -0.53 4.04
CA VAL A 67 -8.85 -0.11 3.61
C VAL A 67 -8.65 -0.48 2.15
N SER A 68 -8.26 0.46 1.32
CA SER A 68 -7.93 0.23 -0.08
C SER A 68 -6.53 0.71 -0.43
N ALA A 69 -5.80 -0.03 -1.29
CA ALA A 69 -4.44 0.26 -1.72
C ALA A 69 -4.33 0.55 -3.23
N GLY A 70 -5.43 0.89 -3.89
CA GLY A 70 -5.46 1.19 -5.32
C GLY A 70 -4.61 2.41 -5.69
N GLN A 71 -3.66 2.22 -6.62
CA GLN A 71 -2.76 3.30 -7.08
C GLN A 71 -3.00 3.67 -8.55
N SER A 72 -3.64 2.82 -9.35
CA SER A 72 -4.07 3.15 -10.71
C SER A 72 -5.20 4.18 -10.69
N PRO A 73 -5.47 4.91 -11.80
CA PRO A 73 -6.59 5.86 -11.85
C PRO A 73 -7.91 5.25 -11.38
N ALA A 74 -8.27 4.06 -11.88
CA ALA A 74 -9.48 3.35 -11.46
C ALA A 74 -9.43 2.91 -9.98
N GLY A 75 -8.23 2.57 -9.45
CA GLY A 75 -8.04 2.26 -8.03
C GLY A 75 -8.22 3.47 -7.13
N VAL A 76 -7.77 4.65 -7.56
CA VAL A 76 -7.98 5.91 -6.84
C VAL A 76 -9.46 6.26 -6.82
N GLU A 77 -10.15 6.15 -7.95
CA GLU A 77 -11.59 6.38 -8.05
C GLU A 77 -12.38 5.43 -7.12
N PHE A 78 -12.01 4.15 -7.11
CA PHE A 78 -12.58 3.18 -6.18
C PHE A 78 -12.36 3.56 -4.70
N CYS A 79 -11.15 4.04 -4.34
CA CYS A 79 -10.89 4.56 -3.00
C CYS A 79 -11.79 5.77 -2.68
N ASP A 80 -11.92 6.73 -3.62
CA ASP A 80 -12.75 7.93 -3.43
C ASP A 80 -14.24 7.61 -3.21
N GLN A 81 -14.70 6.46 -3.71
CA GLN A 81 -16.09 6.01 -3.59
C GLN A 81 -16.35 5.14 -2.35
N HIS A 82 -15.40 4.32 -1.94
CA HIS A 82 -15.67 3.20 -1.04
C HIS A 82 -14.75 3.12 0.19
N ALA A 83 -13.57 3.76 0.17
CA ALA A 83 -12.61 3.57 1.24
C ALA A 83 -12.79 4.55 2.39
N ASP A 84 -12.63 4.06 3.62
CA ASP A 84 -12.43 4.86 4.83
C ASP A 84 -10.94 5.20 5.00
N GLN A 85 -10.07 4.30 4.53
CA GLN A 85 -8.63 4.45 4.64
C GLN A 85 -7.95 4.04 3.32
N ARG A 86 -6.96 4.80 2.91
CA ARG A 86 -6.14 4.52 1.74
C ARG A 86 -4.70 4.30 2.12
N LEU A 87 -4.16 3.12 1.76
CA LEU A 87 -2.75 2.80 1.88
C LEU A 87 -2.03 3.10 0.56
N VAL A 88 -0.94 3.86 0.61
CA VAL A 88 -0.10 4.18 -0.55
C VAL A 88 1.36 3.85 -0.27
N ILE A 89 2.09 3.41 -1.30
CA ILE A 89 3.54 3.28 -1.21
C ILE A 89 4.14 4.69 -1.31
N GLY A 90 5.02 5.07 -0.38
CA GLY A 90 5.61 6.41 -0.26
C GLY A 90 6.61 6.78 -1.36
N GLN A 91 6.36 6.38 -2.62
CA GLN A 91 7.21 6.75 -3.75
C GLN A 91 7.15 8.25 -4.03
N PRO A 92 8.24 8.90 -4.50
CA PRO A 92 8.30 10.35 -4.70
C PRO A 92 7.10 10.90 -5.47
N LYS A 93 6.74 10.28 -6.59
CA LYS A 93 5.58 10.68 -7.41
C LYS A 93 4.26 10.66 -6.63
N VAL A 94 4.08 9.69 -5.74
CA VAL A 94 2.87 9.59 -4.90
C VAL A 94 2.86 10.67 -3.84
N LEU A 95 4.02 10.93 -3.20
CA LEU A 95 4.15 12.01 -2.22
C LEU A 95 3.87 13.38 -2.84
N ASP A 96 4.36 13.64 -4.07
CA ASP A 96 4.07 14.89 -4.80
C ASP A 96 2.58 15.03 -5.13
N GLN A 97 1.90 13.94 -5.48
CA GLN A 97 0.44 13.96 -5.69
C GLN A 97 -0.33 14.26 -4.40
N LEU A 98 0.11 13.70 -3.27
CA LEU A 98 -0.49 14.00 -1.97
C LEU A 98 -0.26 15.46 -1.56
N GLU A 99 0.94 15.99 -1.79
CA GLU A 99 1.27 17.40 -1.55
C GLU A 99 0.38 18.35 -2.38
N LEU A 100 0.22 18.07 -3.68
CA LEU A 100 -0.67 18.86 -4.54
C LEU A 100 -2.11 18.82 -4.04
N ARG A 101 -2.59 17.66 -3.61
CA ARG A 101 -3.91 17.49 -3.02
C ARG A 101 -4.06 18.28 -1.70
N GLN A 102 -3.05 18.22 -0.84
CA GLN A 102 -3.01 18.99 0.41
C GLN A 102 -3.09 20.48 0.14
N LYS A 103 -2.28 21.01 -0.80
CA LYS A 103 -2.25 22.42 -1.18
C LYS A 103 -3.55 22.89 -1.84
N SER A 104 -4.26 22.02 -2.55
CA SER A 104 -5.53 22.37 -3.20
C SER A 104 -6.70 22.54 -2.21
N GLY A 105 -6.53 22.16 -0.95
CA GLY A 105 -7.60 22.18 0.05
C GLY A 105 -8.75 21.22 -0.24
N SER A 106 -8.56 20.27 -1.16
CA SER A 106 -9.57 19.26 -1.46
C SER A 106 -9.88 18.44 -0.22
N LEU A 107 -11.14 18.42 0.19
CA LEU A 107 -11.60 17.58 1.30
C LEU A 107 -11.32 16.12 0.98
N ARG A 108 -10.59 15.45 1.86
CA ARG A 108 -10.37 14.01 1.78
C ARG A 108 -11.59 13.28 2.33
N LYS A 109 -12.03 12.27 1.60
CA LYS A 109 -13.11 11.40 2.04
C LYS A 109 -12.60 10.24 2.89
N TYR A 110 -11.29 10.01 2.92
CA TYR A 110 -10.62 8.90 3.60
C TYR A 110 -9.31 9.36 4.25
N GLN A 111 -8.89 8.64 5.27
CA GLN A 111 -7.56 8.77 5.85
C GLN A 111 -6.50 8.19 4.92
N THR A 112 -5.31 8.78 4.88
CA THR A 112 -4.20 8.32 4.03
C THR A 112 -3.04 7.84 4.89
N TYR A 113 -2.61 6.61 4.65
CA TYR A 113 -1.45 5.99 5.30
C TYR A 113 -0.35 5.74 4.28
N ILE A 114 0.89 6.13 4.61
CA ILE A 114 2.05 5.99 3.73
C ILE A 114 2.88 4.79 4.16
N LEU A 115 3.08 3.82 3.25
CA LEU A 115 3.94 2.67 3.47
C LEU A 115 5.40 3.02 3.17
N LEU A 116 6.27 2.79 4.15
CA LEU A 116 7.71 2.96 4.08
C LEU A 116 8.43 1.75 4.68
N HIS A 117 9.64 1.46 4.20
CA HIS A 117 10.57 0.59 4.93
C HIS A 117 11.43 1.45 5.85
N MET A 118 11.69 1.01 7.08
CA MET A 118 12.41 1.81 8.08
C MET A 118 13.70 1.13 8.53
N ILE A 119 14.79 1.90 8.54
CA ILE A 119 16.08 1.50 9.10
C ILE A 119 16.51 2.57 10.11
N VAL A 120 16.50 2.22 11.40
CA VAL A 120 16.96 3.08 12.50
C VAL A 120 18.26 2.54 13.06
N GLU A 121 19.27 3.38 13.11
CA GLU A 121 20.60 3.06 13.65
C GLU A 121 21.12 4.22 14.51
N LYS A 122 22.24 4.01 15.22
CA LYS A 122 22.82 5.06 16.08
C LYS A 122 23.23 6.32 15.32
N THR A 123 23.62 6.19 14.05
CA THR A 123 24.01 7.31 13.17
C THR A 123 23.39 7.14 11.78
N ASP A 124 23.30 8.26 11.06
CA ASP A 124 22.77 8.28 9.69
C ASP A 124 23.65 7.45 8.75
N GLU A 125 24.98 7.52 8.90
CA GLU A 125 25.94 6.75 8.10
C GLU A 125 25.75 5.25 8.31
N LYS A 126 25.53 4.84 9.57
CA LYS A 126 25.32 3.42 9.88
C LYS A 126 24.01 2.91 9.28
N ALA A 127 22.93 3.66 9.38
CA ALA A 127 21.64 3.31 8.79
C ALA A 127 21.74 3.17 7.26
N LYS A 128 22.46 4.10 6.61
CA LYS A 128 22.72 4.03 5.17
C LYS A 128 23.53 2.79 4.80
N GLN A 129 24.61 2.49 5.55
CA GLN A 129 25.41 1.27 5.33
C GLN A 129 24.59 -0.01 5.44
N VAL A 130 23.64 -0.09 6.39
CA VAL A 130 22.73 -1.25 6.52
C VAL A 130 21.88 -1.39 5.27
N GLY A 131 21.28 -0.32 4.77
CA GLY A 131 20.48 -0.34 3.55
C GLY A 131 21.28 -0.74 2.31
N GLU A 132 22.49 -0.19 2.14
CA GLU A 132 23.39 -0.54 1.04
C GLU A 132 23.85 -2.00 1.10
N GLU A 133 24.07 -2.53 2.30
CA GLU A 133 24.42 -3.94 2.51
C GLU A 133 23.26 -4.88 2.14
N ILE A 134 22.01 -4.51 2.45
CA ILE A 134 20.80 -5.25 2.03
C ILE A 134 20.75 -5.29 0.50
N ILE A 135 20.92 -4.15 -0.18
CA ILE A 135 20.96 -4.10 -1.65
C ILE A 135 22.06 -4.99 -2.21
N ARG A 136 23.27 -4.92 -1.64
CA ARG A 136 24.40 -5.71 -2.08
C ARG A 136 24.18 -7.23 -1.94
N LYS A 137 23.49 -7.66 -0.89
CA LYS A 137 23.21 -9.08 -0.58
C LYS A 137 21.89 -9.58 -1.15
N ALA A 138 21.10 -8.72 -1.76
CA ALA A 138 19.80 -9.10 -2.29
C ALA A 138 19.89 -10.23 -3.33
N ASP A 139 18.93 -11.13 -3.32
CA ASP A 139 18.82 -12.21 -4.29
C ASP A 139 18.44 -11.64 -5.66
N LYS A 140 19.44 -11.49 -6.52
CA LYS A 140 19.27 -10.94 -7.86
C LYS A 140 18.38 -11.79 -8.76
N VAL A 141 18.34 -13.12 -8.54
CA VAL A 141 17.50 -14.04 -9.32
C VAL A 141 16.04 -13.84 -8.93
N ALA A 142 15.75 -13.80 -7.63
CA ALA A 142 14.41 -13.52 -7.13
C ALA A 142 13.89 -12.15 -7.60
N ILE A 143 14.75 -11.11 -7.53
CA ILE A 143 14.42 -9.76 -8.02
C ILE A 143 14.12 -9.78 -9.52
N ALA A 144 14.95 -10.44 -10.33
CA ALA A 144 14.72 -10.54 -11.78
C ALA A 144 13.41 -11.25 -12.09
N ASN A 145 13.09 -12.32 -11.38
CA ASN A 145 11.80 -13.02 -11.52
C ASN A 145 10.61 -12.13 -11.16
N MET A 146 10.71 -11.38 -10.07
CA MET A 146 9.66 -10.43 -9.65
C MET A 146 9.44 -9.34 -10.71
N ILE A 147 10.51 -8.79 -11.27
CA ILE A 147 10.45 -7.78 -12.33
C ILE A 147 9.84 -8.37 -13.61
N SER A 148 10.26 -9.57 -14.01
CA SER A 148 9.70 -10.28 -15.16
C SER A 148 8.20 -10.53 -15.00
N SER A 149 7.77 -10.94 -13.80
CA SER A 149 6.35 -11.10 -13.47
C SER A 149 5.58 -9.77 -13.56
N ALA A 150 6.16 -8.68 -13.04
CA ALA A 150 5.56 -7.35 -13.14
C ALA A 150 5.45 -6.84 -14.60
N GLN A 151 6.33 -7.26 -15.50
CA GLN A 151 6.27 -6.90 -16.92
C GLN A 151 5.06 -7.52 -17.64
N LEU A 152 4.49 -8.59 -17.12
CA LEU A 152 3.30 -9.25 -17.66
C LEU A 152 1.99 -8.54 -17.23
N ASP A 153 2.07 -7.56 -16.34
CA ASP A 153 0.91 -6.77 -15.94
C ASP A 153 0.42 -5.89 -17.08
N SER A 154 -0.82 -6.07 -17.47
CA SER A 154 -1.51 -5.23 -18.45
C SER A 154 -2.02 -3.90 -17.87
N ASN A 155 -1.98 -3.74 -16.56
CA ASN A 155 -2.48 -2.57 -15.85
C ASN A 155 -1.45 -1.42 -15.87
N LYS A 156 -1.48 -0.60 -16.89
CA LYS A 156 -0.60 0.57 -16.99
C LYS A 156 -0.87 1.58 -15.88
N GLY A 157 0.20 2.03 -15.21
CA GLY A 157 0.15 3.00 -14.13
C GLY A 157 -0.20 2.43 -12.75
N GLY A 158 -0.25 1.10 -12.60
CA GLY A 158 -0.40 0.43 -11.32
C GLY A 158 0.92 0.26 -10.55
N SER A 159 0.88 -0.43 -9.41
CA SER A 159 2.04 -0.68 -8.54
C SER A 159 3.18 -1.46 -9.24
N SER A 160 2.85 -2.31 -10.22
CA SER A 160 3.83 -3.05 -11.03
C SER A 160 4.80 -2.13 -11.80
N GLU A 161 4.39 -0.93 -12.21
CA GLU A 161 5.27 0.04 -12.85
C GLU A 161 6.42 0.47 -11.93
N GLY A 162 6.16 0.62 -10.63
CA GLY A 162 7.19 0.90 -9.64
C GLY A 162 8.24 -0.21 -9.56
N VAL A 163 7.82 -1.46 -9.61
CA VAL A 163 8.71 -2.63 -9.59
C VAL A 163 9.58 -2.71 -10.84
N LYS A 164 9.01 -2.45 -12.02
CA LYS A 164 9.73 -2.51 -13.31
C LYS A 164 10.97 -1.62 -13.38
N ILE A 165 10.98 -0.50 -12.67
CA ILE A 165 12.02 0.55 -12.77
C ILE A 165 12.83 0.72 -11.48
N SER A 166 12.78 -0.24 -10.57
CA SER A 166 13.34 -0.08 -9.21
C SER A 166 14.75 -0.63 -9.02
N LEU A 167 15.36 -1.27 -10.06
CA LEU A 167 16.66 -1.97 -9.93
C LEU A 167 17.77 -1.06 -9.41
N ASP A 168 17.94 0.12 -10.00
CA ASP A 168 19.04 1.05 -9.70
C ASP A 168 18.58 2.29 -8.89
N ARG A 169 17.37 2.23 -8.32
CA ARG A 169 16.89 3.33 -7.50
C ARG A 169 17.64 3.42 -6.18
N PRO A 170 17.89 4.64 -5.68
CA PRO A 170 18.39 4.82 -4.33
C PRO A 170 17.39 4.31 -3.28
N LEU A 171 17.85 4.15 -2.04
CA LEU A 171 17.04 3.68 -0.92
C LEU A 171 15.72 4.46 -0.79
N GLU A 172 15.81 5.78 -0.83
CA GLU A 172 14.70 6.70 -0.58
C GLU A 172 13.64 6.71 -1.69
N GLU A 173 13.98 6.19 -2.86
CA GLU A 173 13.07 6.13 -4.02
C GLU A 173 12.42 4.76 -4.23
N GLY A 174 12.79 3.76 -3.41
CA GLY A 174 12.26 2.41 -3.49
C GLY A 174 13.05 1.50 -4.42
N ASN A 175 14.20 1.01 -3.93
CA ASN A 175 15.00 -0.01 -4.61
C ASN A 175 14.29 -1.36 -4.65
N SER A 176 14.55 -2.17 -5.66
CA SER A 176 13.96 -3.51 -5.83
C SER A 176 14.29 -4.47 -4.69
N ALA A 177 15.43 -4.31 -4.02
CA ALA A 177 15.79 -5.08 -2.83
C ALA A 177 14.81 -4.88 -1.65
N PHE A 178 14.06 -3.79 -1.67
CA PHE A 178 12.98 -3.46 -0.74
C PHE A 178 11.59 -3.54 -1.40
N THR A 179 11.44 -4.36 -2.43
CA THR A 179 10.18 -4.53 -3.18
C THR A 179 9.59 -3.22 -3.69
N ALA A 180 10.45 -2.29 -4.10
CA ALA A 180 10.13 -0.93 -4.54
C ALA A 180 9.46 -0.05 -3.46
N ILE A 181 9.55 -0.43 -2.18
CA ILE A 181 9.12 0.42 -1.06
C ILE A 181 10.26 1.37 -0.72
N PRO A 182 10.03 2.70 -0.67
CA PRO A 182 11.02 3.66 -0.25
C PRO A 182 11.49 3.43 1.19
N VAL A 183 12.77 3.64 1.43
CA VAL A 183 13.38 3.43 2.74
C VAL A 183 13.58 4.78 3.43
N ILE A 184 12.96 4.94 4.60
CA ILE A 184 13.31 6.00 5.54
C ILE A 184 14.40 5.48 6.47
N HIS A 185 15.56 6.12 6.49
CA HIS A 185 16.70 5.66 7.27
C HIS A 185 17.43 6.81 7.96
N GLY A 186 18.08 6.50 9.06
CA GLY A 186 18.89 7.46 9.82
C GLY A 186 18.97 7.14 11.30
N SER A 187 19.54 8.08 12.04
CA SER A 187 19.46 8.13 13.50
C SER A 187 18.01 8.37 13.94
N PRO A 188 17.64 8.05 15.19
CA PRO A 188 16.28 8.30 15.68
C PRO A 188 15.80 9.73 15.47
N ALA A 189 16.68 10.73 15.67
CA ALA A 189 16.34 12.13 15.45
C ALA A 189 16.11 12.45 13.96
N THR A 190 16.95 11.92 13.07
CA THR A 190 16.82 12.10 11.63
C THR A 190 15.55 11.45 11.09
N VAL A 191 15.22 10.23 11.55
CA VAL A 191 14.00 9.53 11.12
C VAL A 191 12.76 10.28 11.60
N ALA A 192 12.73 10.74 12.86
CA ALA A 192 11.62 11.53 13.37
C ALA A 192 11.41 12.82 12.55
N MET A 193 12.48 13.59 12.33
CA MET A 193 12.43 14.81 11.50
C MET A 193 11.89 14.53 10.08
N LYS A 194 12.33 13.46 9.44
CA LYS A 194 11.87 13.07 8.09
C LYS A 194 10.38 12.70 8.08
N LEU A 195 9.90 12.00 9.11
CA LEU A 195 8.48 11.64 9.24
C LEU A 195 7.61 12.87 9.47
N ASP A 196 8.00 13.77 10.39
CA ASP A 196 7.31 15.03 10.63
C ASP A 196 7.20 15.88 9.35
N ALA A 197 8.33 16.06 8.65
CA ALA A 197 8.35 16.80 7.38
C ALA A 197 7.47 16.13 6.30
N MET A 198 7.42 14.79 6.24
CA MET A 198 6.57 14.08 5.30
C MET A 198 5.09 14.22 5.66
N ALA A 199 4.73 14.13 6.94
CA ALA A 199 3.37 14.34 7.40
C ALA A 199 2.89 15.76 7.08
N GLU A 200 3.69 16.78 7.38
CA GLU A 200 3.39 18.19 7.05
C GLU A 200 3.22 18.39 5.54
N LYS A 201 4.17 17.89 4.74
CA LYS A 201 4.15 18.01 3.27
C LYS A 201 2.91 17.38 2.65
N THR A 202 2.54 16.18 3.08
CA THR A 202 1.51 15.35 2.43
C THR A 202 0.14 15.43 3.09
N GLY A 203 0.11 15.89 4.35
CA GLY A 203 -1.06 15.81 5.21
C GLY A 203 -1.53 14.37 5.43
N ALA A 204 -0.64 13.38 5.42
CA ALA A 204 -0.97 12.01 5.72
C ALA A 204 -1.47 11.85 7.16
N ASP A 205 -2.44 10.97 7.36
CA ASP A 205 -3.03 10.69 8.66
C ASP A 205 -2.22 9.66 9.46
N GLY A 206 -1.28 8.97 8.78
CA GLY A 206 -0.38 8.03 9.45
C GLY A 206 0.60 7.36 8.51
N PHE A 207 1.41 6.49 9.10
CA PHE A 207 2.42 5.71 8.41
C PHE A 207 2.26 4.22 8.71
N MET A 208 2.53 3.40 7.72
CA MET A 208 2.71 1.97 7.86
C MET A 208 4.18 1.64 7.60
N PHE A 209 4.79 0.85 8.49
CA PHE A 209 6.21 0.54 8.36
C PHE A 209 6.44 -0.96 8.15
N SER A 210 7.48 -1.26 7.38
CA SER A 210 8.13 -2.55 7.35
C SER A 210 9.58 -2.41 7.80
N TRP A 211 10.16 -3.49 8.31
CA TRP A 211 11.54 -3.56 8.77
C TRP A 211 12.19 -4.85 8.28
N ASN A 212 13.50 -4.87 8.17
CA ASN A 212 14.27 -6.09 7.92
C ASN A 212 14.24 -7.06 9.12
N ASP A 213 14.08 -6.52 10.34
CA ASP A 213 13.80 -7.26 11.57
C ASP A 213 12.67 -6.51 12.31
N PHE A 214 11.48 -7.11 12.36
CA PHE A 214 10.28 -6.46 12.90
C PHE A 214 10.38 -6.23 14.41
N GLU A 215 10.94 -7.18 15.16
CA GLU A 215 11.04 -7.03 16.62
C GLU A 215 12.01 -5.90 17.00
N VAL A 216 13.19 -5.89 16.39
CA VAL A 216 14.19 -4.84 16.59
C VAL A 216 13.67 -3.50 16.11
N GLY A 217 13.07 -3.44 14.92
CA GLY A 217 12.55 -2.22 14.31
C GLY A 217 11.41 -1.58 15.12
N ILE A 218 10.43 -2.36 15.54
CA ILE A 218 9.30 -1.86 16.36
C ILE A 218 9.81 -1.32 17.70
N ARG A 219 10.76 -2.02 18.34
CA ARG A 219 11.35 -1.54 19.61
C ARG A 219 12.10 -0.22 19.43
N ALA A 220 12.97 -0.14 18.41
CA ALA A 220 13.71 1.07 18.12
C ALA A 220 12.77 2.24 17.78
N PHE A 221 11.76 2.00 16.96
CA PHE A 221 10.75 3.02 16.67
C PHE A 221 10.02 3.49 17.93
N GLY A 222 9.47 2.58 18.72
CA GLY A 222 8.67 2.93 19.90
C GLY A 222 9.47 3.62 21.01
N GLN A 223 10.72 3.22 21.22
CA GLN A 223 11.55 3.73 22.30
C GLN A 223 12.35 4.98 21.92
N GLU A 224 12.76 5.08 20.66
CA GLU A 224 13.75 6.08 20.25
C GLU A 224 13.22 7.09 19.22
N VAL A 225 12.29 6.72 18.33
CA VAL A 225 11.76 7.61 17.28
C VAL A 225 10.44 8.25 17.73
N LEU A 226 9.46 7.42 18.12
CA LEU A 226 8.11 7.88 18.50
C LEU A 226 8.09 9.02 19.52
N PRO A 227 8.92 9.02 20.60
CA PRO A 227 8.94 10.13 21.57
C PRO A 227 9.49 11.46 21.00
N ARG A 228 10.04 11.45 19.78
CA ARG A 228 10.60 12.63 19.10
C ARG A 228 9.68 13.20 18.03
N LEU A 229 8.63 12.48 17.67
CA LEU A 229 7.68 12.95 16.69
C LEU A 229 6.88 14.13 17.22
N THR A 230 6.61 15.10 16.34
CA THR A 230 5.79 16.28 16.62
C THR A 230 4.43 16.23 15.90
N CYS A 231 4.29 15.34 14.91
CA CYS A 231 3.07 15.16 14.12
C CYS A 231 2.06 14.17 14.73
N VAL A 232 2.29 13.71 15.98
CA VAL A 232 1.43 12.74 16.69
C VAL A 232 0.54 13.46 17.67
#